data_e1e738a0d381df9054b895d5e262bbd1
#
_entry.id   e1e738a0d381df9054b895d5e262bbd1
#
_cell.length_a   1.000
_cell.length_b   1.000
_cell.length_c   1.000
_cell.angle_alpha   90.00
_cell.angle_beta   90.00
_cell.angle_gamma   90.00
#
_symmetry.space_group_name_H-M   'P 1'
#
loop_
_entity.id
_entity.type
_entity.pdbx_description
1 polymer ?
#
loop_
_entity_poly.entity_id
_entity_poly.type
_entity_poly.pdbx_seq_one_letter_code
_entity_poly.pdbx_strand_id
1 'polypeptide(L)'
;LIDNDCILLSYQNCISKLRSIITEDTLVVLKTIKDAGYQAYLVGGYLRDILLGRADLHKDVDIATDAFPQEIMELFNKVIPTGIKHGTVTVIFNDQSYEITTFRIDEEYGDLRHPNSVRYVSNIHEDLSRRDFTINALAYDPFNDTLIDDFQGIEDLKRRIIRTVGNPSLRFKEDALRIFRAIRFSSTLMFEIEEETFKQIKKSCDLLKNISKERIRDEFNKLLLSDKPSFGIELLRQSNILSFLIPELNSSFGEQQNEYHLHDVYYHSLYSCDASSKSVVMRISALFHDVGKPRALYECKSSGIQDNVFYNHEVYSEQIALKFLNEYRYSKADIDIITKLIRYHMFHYTLSWTDGAVRRFVSKVGEDLIPYLFALRVADRIGNGKNIGYPAILMTFWDKINQVIKENHALKITDLAIDGNDIMKTFGLKPSKLVGNILKALLELVLDDQELNKKDILLQKAEEIYKKLISNLDNFEESE
;
A
#
# COMPACT_ATOMS: atom_id res chain seq x y z
N LEU A 1 -19.53 -14.52 2.91
CA LEU A 1 -19.81 -15.97 2.91
C LEU A 1 -18.48 -16.66 3.20
N ILE A 2 -18.29 -17.09 4.44
CA ILE A 2 -17.10 -17.82 4.90
C ILE A 2 -17.38 -19.27 4.54
N ASP A 3 -16.60 -19.79 3.59
CA ASP A 3 -16.69 -21.19 3.17
C ASP A 3 -16.52 -22.13 4.37
N ASN A 4 -17.51 -22.98 4.57
CA ASN A 4 -17.51 -24.03 5.60
C ASN A 4 -16.48 -25.15 5.32
N ASP A 5 -15.71 -25.07 4.23
CA ASP A 5 -14.76 -26.10 3.80
C ASP A 5 -13.54 -26.28 4.71
N CYS A 6 -13.23 -25.29 5.56
CA CYS A 6 -12.11 -25.42 6.52
C CYS A 6 -12.35 -26.44 7.66
N ILE A 7 -13.61 -26.88 7.86
CA ILE A 7 -13.95 -27.75 9.00
C ILE A 7 -13.59 -29.23 8.73
N LEU A 8 -13.32 -29.61 7.48
CA LEU A 8 -13.09 -31.00 7.06
C LEU A 8 -11.65 -31.35 6.65
N LEU A 9 -10.65 -30.64 7.18
CA LEU A 9 -9.25 -30.96 6.90
C LEU A 9 -8.77 -32.21 7.67
N SER A 10 -9.28 -33.39 7.31
CA SER A 10 -8.58 -34.64 7.65
C SER A 10 -7.31 -34.76 6.79
N TYR A 11 -6.32 -35.52 7.21
CA TYR A 11 -5.10 -35.77 6.44
C TYR A 11 -5.41 -36.24 5.00
N GLN A 12 -6.36 -37.17 4.86
CA GLN A 12 -6.77 -37.70 3.55
C GLN A 12 -7.46 -36.63 2.68
N ASN A 13 -8.27 -35.75 3.27
CA ASN A 13 -8.91 -34.64 2.55
C ASN A 13 -7.90 -33.61 2.10
N CYS A 14 -6.86 -33.33 2.89
CA CYS A 14 -5.74 -32.46 2.48
C CYS A 14 -5.06 -33.01 1.24
N ILE A 15 -4.67 -34.29 1.24
CA ILE A 15 -4.02 -34.95 0.10
C ILE A 15 -4.92 -34.92 -1.15
N SER A 16 -6.19 -35.27 -1.01
CA SER A 16 -7.15 -35.25 -2.12
C SER A 16 -7.27 -33.84 -2.74
N LYS A 17 -7.31 -32.82 -1.90
CA LYS A 17 -7.38 -31.41 -2.33
C LYS A 17 -6.09 -30.97 -3.03
N LEU A 18 -4.93 -31.30 -2.48
CA LEU A 18 -3.63 -31.02 -3.10
C LEU A 18 -3.53 -31.66 -4.48
N ARG A 19 -3.85 -32.95 -4.60
CA ARG A 19 -3.84 -33.65 -5.88
C ARG A 19 -4.74 -33.01 -6.95
N SER A 20 -5.90 -32.51 -6.58
CA SER A 20 -6.88 -31.96 -7.53
C SER A 20 -6.49 -30.60 -8.12
N ILE A 21 -5.53 -29.89 -7.48
CA ILE A 21 -5.16 -28.53 -7.85
C ILE A 21 -3.75 -28.44 -8.45
N ILE A 22 -2.85 -29.37 -8.07
CA ILE A 22 -1.48 -29.39 -8.61
C ILE A 22 -1.53 -29.69 -10.12
N THR A 23 -0.96 -28.78 -10.91
CA THR A 23 -0.95 -28.86 -12.36
C THR A 23 0.05 -29.90 -12.89
N GLU A 24 -0.18 -30.39 -14.12
CA GLU A 24 0.77 -31.29 -14.79
C GLU A 24 2.16 -30.65 -14.93
N ASP A 25 2.23 -29.36 -15.25
CA ASP A 25 3.51 -28.63 -15.34
C ASP A 25 4.28 -28.63 -14.00
N THR A 26 3.58 -28.46 -12.89
CA THR A 26 4.18 -28.56 -11.55
C THR A 26 4.73 -29.97 -11.28
N LEU A 27 3.99 -31.00 -11.69
CA LEU A 27 4.47 -32.38 -11.57
C LEU A 27 5.71 -32.63 -12.46
N VAL A 28 5.75 -32.08 -13.68
CA VAL A 28 6.92 -32.18 -14.56
C VAL A 28 8.15 -31.52 -13.94
N VAL A 29 8.02 -30.32 -13.37
CA VAL A 29 9.12 -29.63 -12.71
C VAL A 29 9.66 -30.44 -11.52
N LEU A 30 8.78 -30.91 -10.64
CA LEU A 30 9.17 -31.75 -9.49
C LEU A 30 9.83 -33.06 -9.94
N LYS A 31 9.27 -33.71 -10.98
CA LYS A 31 9.80 -34.94 -11.54
C LYS A 31 11.20 -34.75 -12.13
N THR A 32 11.43 -33.67 -12.86
CA THR A 32 12.75 -33.35 -13.42
C THR A 32 13.82 -33.29 -12.34
N ILE A 33 13.51 -32.66 -11.19
CA ILE A 33 14.44 -32.59 -10.06
C ILE A 33 14.67 -33.99 -9.45
N LYS A 34 13.60 -34.77 -9.28
CA LYS A 34 13.67 -36.12 -8.71
C LYS A 34 14.40 -37.12 -9.61
N ASP A 35 14.17 -37.08 -10.91
CA ASP A 35 14.84 -37.96 -11.88
C ASP A 35 16.34 -37.66 -11.96
N ALA A 36 16.78 -36.45 -11.60
CA ALA A 36 18.19 -36.09 -11.42
C ALA A 36 18.79 -36.59 -10.07
N GLY A 37 18.00 -37.25 -9.23
CA GLY A 37 18.47 -37.86 -7.96
C GLY A 37 18.27 -36.98 -6.74
N TYR A 38 17.61 -35.84 -6.85
CA TYR A 38 17.37 -34.91 -5.74
C TYR A 38 15.98 -35.08 -5.13
N GLN A 39 15.83 -34.66 -3.88
CA GLN A 39 14.53 -34.53 -3.24
C GLN A 39 13.83 -33.25 -3.74
N ALA A 40 12.50 -33.29 -3.87
CA ALA A 40 11.71 -32.11 -4.22
C ALA A 40 10.33 -32.18 -3.56
N TYR A 41 9.94 -31.10 -2.90
CA TYR A 41 8.67 -30.97 -2.21
C TYR A 41 8.02 -29.63 -2.54
N LEU A 42 6.70 -29.63 -2.72
CA LEU A 42 5.93 -28.39 -2.64
C LEU A 42 5.90 -27.91 -1.20
N VAL A 43 6.04 -26.61 -0.96
CA VAL A 43 6.17 -26.06 0.40
C VAL A 43 5.45 -24.71 0.57
N GLY A 44 5.42 -24.23 1.79
CA GLY A 44 5.18 -22.82 2.10
C GLY A 44 3.77 -22.30 1.86
N GLY A 45 3.71 -21.05 1.39
CA GLY A 45 2.48 -20.33 1.15
C GLY A 45 1.58 -20.99 0.11
N TYR A 46 2.17 -21.60 -0.90
CA TYR A 46 1.46 -22.32 -1.95
C TYR A 46 0.59 -23.45 -1.39
N LEU A 47 1.14 -24.33 -0.54
CA LEU A 47 0.36 -25.41 0.09
C LEU A 47 -0.73 -24.89 1.00
N ARG A 48 -0.39 -23.91 1.85
CA ARG A 48 -1.37 -23.28 2.74
C ARG A 48 -2.59 -22.79 1.98
N ASP A 49 -2.37 -22.07 0.88
CA ASP A 49 -3.46 -21.42 0.17
C ASP A 49 -4.28 -22.42 -0.66
N ILE A 50 -3.69 -23.49 -1.17
CA ILE A 50 -4.44 -24.63 -1.70
C ILE A 50 -5.35 -25.22 -0.62
N LEU A 51 -4.82 -25.51 0.57
CA LEU A 51 -5.60 -26.09 1.67
C LEU A 51 -6.73 -25.17 2.13
N LEU A 52 -6.56 -23.85 2.04
CA LEU A 52 -7.59 -22.86 2.34
C LEU A 52 -8.58 -22.60 1.19
N GLY A 53 -8.43 -23.26 0.02
CA GLY A 53 -9.29 -22.99 -1.15
C GLY A 53 -9.00 -21.66 -1.83
N ARG A 54 -7.77 -21.14 -1.72
CA ARG A 54 -7.31 -19.84 -2.25
C ARG A 54 -6.29 -20.01 -3.38
N ALA A 55 -6.30 -21.13 -4.09
CA ALA A 55 -5.30 -21.48 -5.10
C ALA A 55 -5.18 -20.45 -6.25
N ASP A 56 -6.28 -19.80 -6.61
CA ASP A 56 -6.31 -18.80 -7.70
C ASP A 56 -5.50 -17.53 -7.41
N LEU A 57 -5.01 -17.37 -6.18
CA LEU A 57 -4.22 -16.21 -5.78
C LEU A 57 -2.71 -16.38 -6.00
N HIS A 58 -2.25 -17.60 -6.38
CA HIS A 58 -0.82 -17.87 -6.53
C HIS A 58 -0.34 -17.73 -7.97
N LYS A 59 0.64 -16.85 -8.14
CA LYS A 59 1.43 -16.75 -9.37
C LYS A 59 2.71 -17.58 -9.32
N ASP A 60 3.24 -17.83 -8.12
CA ASP A 60 4.50 -18.53 -7.92
C ASP A 60 4.27 -19.82 -7.13
N VAL A 61 4.91 -20.91 -7.55
CA VAL A 61 4.89 -22.21 -6.88
C VAL A 61 6.17 -22.37 -6.08
N ASP A 62 6.06 -22.56 -4.75
CA ASP A 62 7.19 -22.72 -3.86
C ASP A 62 7.64 -24.19 -3.82
N ILE A 63 8.89 -24.46 -4.19
CA ILE A 63 9.51 -25.80 -4.14
C ILE A 63 10.74 -25.75 -3.23
N ALA A 64 10.90 -26.74 -2.37
CA ALA A 64 12.12 -26.98 -1.61
C ALA A 64 12.81 -28.27 -2.07
N THR A 65 14.15 -28.26 -2.17
CA THR A 65 14.98 -29.36 -2.68
C THR A 65 16.31 -29.43 -1.93
N ASP A 66 16.99 -30.56 -1.98
CA ASP A 66 18.40 -30.69 -1.54
C ASP A 66 19.41 -30.36 -2.68
N ALA A 67 18.93 -30.15 -3.93
CA ALA A 67 19.77 -29.66 -5.01
C ALA A 67 20.25 -28.22 -4.77
N PHE A 68 21.53 -27.94 -5.11
CA PHE A 68 22.06 -26.57 -5.05
C PHE A 68 21.53 -25.70 -6.22
N PRO A 69 21.56 -24.38 -6.11
CA PRO A 69 21.12 -23.49 -7.18
C PRO A 69 21.74 -23.76 -8.54
N GLN A 70 23.04 -24.10 -8.58
CA GLN A 70 23.77 -24.43 -9.81
C GLN A 70 23.22 -25.68 -10.48
N GLU A 71 22.90 -26.70 -9.72
CA GLU A 71 22.34 -27.96 -10.22
C GLU A 71 20.94 -27.73 -10.82
N ILE A 72 20.11 -26.90 -10.16
CA ILE A 72 18.82 -26.50 -10.73
C ILE A 72 18.98 -25.71 -12.03
N MET A 73 20.00 -24.84 -12.11
CA MET A 73 20.29 -24.08 -13.34
C MET A 73 20.73 -24.98 -14.51
N GLU A 74 21.31 -26.13 -14.23
CA GLU A 74 21.69 -27.14 -15.25
C GLU A 74 20.47 -27.97 -15.73
N LEU A 75 19.48 -28.16 -14.85
CA LEU A 75 18.30 -28.98 -15.15
C LEU A 75 17.25 -28.24 -16.00
N PHE A 76 17.20 -26.92 -15.96
CA PHE A 76 16.16 -26.14 -16.63
C PHE A 76 16.71 -25.08 -17.57
N ASN A 77 16.07 -24.92 -18.74
CA ASN A 77 16.50 -23.98 -19.79
C ASN A 77 16.36 -22.50 -19.42
N LYS A 78 15.37 -22.13 -18.60
CA LYS A 78 15.09 -20.73 -18.25
C LYS A 78 15.03 -20.57 -16.74
N VAL A 79 16.15 -20.11 -16.18
CA VAL A 79 16.32 -19.89 -14.73
C VAL A 79 16.79 -18.47 -14.47
N ILE A 80 16.11 -17.80 -13.54
CA ILE A 80 16.48 -16.46 -13.08
C ILE A 80 17.14 -16.59 -11.72
N PRO A 81 18.36 -16.07 -11.52
CA PRO A 81 19.12 -16.18 -10.27
C PRO A 81 18.63 -15.15 -9.23
N THR A 82 17.41 -15.27 -8.77
CA THR A 82 16.73 -14.29 -7.91
C THR A 82 17.31 -14.19 -6.50
N GLY A 83 17.95 -15.23 -6.00
CA GLY A 83 18.46 -15.26 -4.63
C GLY A 83 19.55 -16.30 -4.38
N ILE A 84 20.52 -16.46 -5.29
CA ILE A 84 21.58 -17.49 -5.22
C ILE A 84 22.32 -17.48 -3.87
N LYS A 85 22.60 -16.28 -3.32
CA LYS A 85 23.28 -16.16 -2.00
C LYS A 85 22.48 -16.79 -0.86
N HIS A 86 21.18 -16.97 -1.07
CA HIS A 86 20.26 -17.56 -0.10
C HIS A 86 19.72 -18.92 -0.56
N GLY A 87 20.33 -19.51 -1.59
CA GLY A 87 19.95 -20.82 -2.09
C GLY A 87 18.66 -20.84 -2.91
N THR A 88 18.19 -19.70 -3.44
CA THR A 88 16.93 -19.61 -4.19
C THR A 88 17.16 -19.22 -5.65
N VAL A 89 16.47 -19.90 -6.55
CA VAL A 89 16.38 -19.56 -7.98
C VAL A 89 14.92 -19.62 -8.43
N THR A 90 14.58 -18.87 -9.48
CA THR A 90 13.26 -18.92 -10.10
C THR A 90 13.35 -19.60 -11.45
N VAL A 91 12.70 -20.75 -11.60
CA VAL A 91 12.53 -21.46 -12.87
C VAL A 91 11.26 -20.97 -13.55
N ILE A 92 11.36 -20.65 -14.83
CA ILE A 92 10.19 -20.35 -15.67
C ILE A 92 9.92 -21.52 -16.57
N PHE A 93 8.79 -22.18 -16.36
CA PHE A 93 8.35 -23.35 -17.17
C PHE A 93 6.90 -23.14 -17.62
N ASN A 94 6.66 -23.16 -18.94
CA ASN A 94 5.35 -22.91 -19.56
C ASN A 94 4.64 -21.67 -19.01
N ASP A 95 5.37 -20.51 -18.98
CA ASP A 95 4.91 -19.21 -18.46
C ASP A 95 4.54 -19.18 -16.98
N GLN A 96 4.75 -20.29 -16.25
CA GLN A 96 4.60 -20.36 -14.80
C GLN A 96 5.94 -20.18 -14.12
N SER A 97 5.94 -19.42 -12.98
CA SER A 97 7.09 -19.23 -12.11
C SER A 97 7.15 -20.29 -11.01
N TYR A 98 8.33 -20.85 -10.78
CA TYR A 98 8.62 -21.81 -9.71
C TYR A 98 9.78 -21.27 -8.88
N GLU A 99 9.52 -20.90 -7.64
CA GLU A 99 10.58 -20.49 -6.70
C GLU A 99 11.17 -21.74 -6.04
N ILE A 100 12.39 -22.10 -6.43
CA ILE A 100 13.06 -23.30 -5.96
C ILE A 100 14.14 -22.91 -4.99
N THR A 101 14.02 -23.40 -3.74
CA THR A 101 14.95 -23.10 -2.64
C THR A 101 15.63 -24.35 -2.14
N THR A 102 16.96 -24.33 -2.04
CA THR A 102 17.75 -25.39 -1.44
C THR A 102 17.47 -25.48 0.06
N PHE A 103 17.29 -26.71 0.60
CA PHE A 103 17.15 -26.94 2.04
C PHE A 103 18.30 -26.31 2.81
N ARG A 104 17.98 -25.54 3.83
CA ARG A 104 18.99 -24.83 4.61
C ARG A 104 18.60 -24.67 6.07
N ILE A 105 19.58 -24.42 6.89
CA ILE A 105 19.45 -23.88 8.23
C ILE A 105 20.11 -22.51 8.21
N ASP A 106 19.47 -21.57 8.84
CA ASP A 106 20.02 -20.23 9.01
C ASP A 106 20.96 -20.24 10.22
N GLU A 107 22.27 -19.98 10.01
CA GLU A 107 23.28 -19.90 11.08
C GLU A 107 23.41 -18.45 11.54
N GLU A 108 23.71 -18.26 12.82
CA GLU A 108 23.84 -16.99 13.56
C GLU A 108 23.48 -15.69 12.82
N TYR A 109 22.46 -15.00 13.30
CA TYR A 109 22.02 -13.72 12.76
C TYR A 109 22.82 -12.56 13.37
N GLY A 110 23.65 -11.90 12.56
CA GLY A 110 24.47 -10.77 13.03
C GLY A 110 23.72 -9.45 13.07
N ASP A 111 22.68 -9.29 12.26
CA ASP A 111 21.98 -8.00 12.03
C ASP A 111 20.44 -8.08 12.11
N LEU A 112 19.88 -9.10 12.76
CA LEU A 112 18.43 -9.36 12.85
C LEU A 112 17.73 -9.51 11.49
N ARG A 113 18.49 -9.79 10.41
CA ARG A 113 17.98 -9.85 9.04
C ARG A 113 18.53 -11.02 8.23
N HIS A 114 19.86 -11.13 8.18
CA HIS A 114 20.53 -12.13 7.36
C HIS A 114 21.25 -13.09 8.28
N PRO A 115 21.09 -14.39 8.09
CA PRO A 115 22.05 -15.31 8.69
C PRO A 115 23.44 -14.92 8.15
N ASN A 116 24.43 -14.89 9.04
CA ASN A 116 25.83 -14.64 8.66
C ASN A 116 26.32 -15.67 7.62
N SER A 117 25.76 -16.88 7.69
CA SER A 117 25.89 -17.94 6.71
C SER A 117 24.62 -18.79 6.65
N VAL A 118 24.37 -19.36 5.50
CA VAL A 118 23.37 -20.42 5.32
C VAL A 118 24.11 -21.74 5.21
N ARG A 119 23.77 -22.71 6.05
CA ARG A 119 24.23 -24.05 5.91
C ARG A 119 23.19 -24.89 5.18
N TYR A 120 23.57 -25.39 4.02
CA TYR A 120 22.70 -26.30 3.29
C TYR A 120 22.61 -27.63 4.02
N VAL A 121 21.42 -28.22 4.01
CA VAL A 121 21.11 -29.50 4.66
C VAL A 121 20.43 -30.42 3.65
N SER A 122 20.45 -31.72 3.94
CA SER A 122 19.81 -32.72 3.09
C SER A 122 18.45 -33.19 3.61
N ASN A 123 17.97 -32.57 4.69
CA ASN A 123 16.75 -33.01 5.37
C ASN A 123 15.69 -31.90 5.35
N ILE A 124 14.53 -32.20 4.75
CA ILE A 124 13.39 -31.28 4.68
C ILE A 124 12.87 -30.86 6.07
N HIS A 125 12.93 -31.74 7.07
CA HIS A 125 12.47 -31.43 8.43
C HIS A 125 13.29 -30.30 9.08
N GLU A 126 14.57 -30.20 8.77
CA GLU A 126 15.42 -29.10 9.20
C GLU A 126 15.04 -27.79 8.50
N ASP A 127 14.74 -27.82 7.18
CA ASP A 127 14.27 -26.64 6.45
C ASP A 127 12.91 -26.14 6.98
N LEU A 128 11.99 -27.05 7.31
CA LEU A 128 10.71 -26.68 7.87
C LEU A 128 10.86 -26.03 9.26
N SER A 129 11.83 -26.49 10.05
CA SER A 129 12.06 -25.99 11.41
C SER A 129 12.49 -24.53 11.50
N ARG A 130 13.11 -23.97 10.47
CA ARG A 130 13.54 -22.55 10.42
C ARG A 130 12.46 -21.59 9.94
N ARG A 131 11.33 -22.10 9.44
CA ARG A 131 10.25 -21.26 8.88
C ARG A 131 9.59 -20.40 9.94
N ASP A 132 8.85 -19.39 9.50
CA ASP A 132 8.25 -18.39 10.38
C ASP A 132 7.06 -18.94 11.20
N PHE A 133 6.04 -19.49 10.51
CA PHE A 133 4.79 -19.93 11.12
C PHE A 133 4.45 -21.37 10.74
N THR A 134 3.78 -22.06 11.65
CA THR A 134 3.36 -23.46 11.50
C THR A 134 2.58 -23.70 10.20
N ILE A 135 1.66 -22.78 9.87
CA ILE A 135 0.84 -22.84 8.66
C ILE A 135 1.64 -22.73 7.34
N ASN A 136 2.90 -22.28 7.39
CA ASN A 136 3.84 -22.20 6.26
C ASN A 136 4.93 -23.29 6.34
N ALA A 137 4.96 -24.06 7.40
CA ALA A 137 5.96 -25.12 7.64
C ALA A 137 5.40 -26.49 7.27
N LEU A 138 4.81 -26.57 6.08
CA LEU A 138 4.25 -27.76 5.47
C LEU A 138 5.08 -28.13 4.24
N ALA A 139 5.24 -29.43 3.96
CA ALA A 139 5.83 -29.93 2.72
C ALA A 139 5.00 -31.09 2.17
N TYR A 140 4.88 -31.18 0.83
CA TYR A 140 4.13 -32.24 0.17
C TYR A 140 4.89 -32.84 -1.00
N ASP A 141 5.00 -34.18 -0.99
CA ASP A 141 5.49 -34.97 -2.10
C ASP A 141 4.31 -35.59 -2.85
N PRO A 142 3.97 -35.10 -4.07
CA PRO A 142 2.83 -35.63 -4.80
C PRO A 142 3.04 -37.03 -5.40
N PHE A 143 4.29 -37.53 -5.47
CA PHE A 143 4.57 -38.86 -6.02
C PHE A 143 4.38 -39.99 -5.00
N ASN A 144 4.64 -39.68 -3.73
CA ASN A 144 4.45 -40.61 -2.62
C ASN A 144 3.25 -40.30 -1.73
N ASP A 145 2.45 -39.27 -2.11
CA ASP A 145 1.34 -38.74 -1.30
C ASP A 145 1.70 -38.44 0.16
N THR A 146 2.91 -37.98 0.37
CA THR A 146 3.42 -37.72 1.70
C THR A 146 3.30 -36.23 2.03
N LEU A 147 2.44 -35.94 3.01
CA LEU A 147 2.29 -34.59 3.57
C LEU A 147 3.04 -34.53 4.91
N ILE A 148 4.06 -33.70 5.01
CA ILE A 148 4.90 -33.49 6.18
C ILE A 148 4.38 -32.30 6.95
N ASP A 149 4.03 -32.49 8.22
CA ASP A 149 3.51 -31.48 9.14
C ASP A 149 4.09 -31.71 10.56
N ASP A 150 5.36 -31.37 10.74
CA ASP A 150 6.06 -31.57 12.01
C ASP A 150 5.60 -30.61 13.12
N PHE A 151 4.96 -29.50 12.73
CA PHE A 151 4.64 -28.39 13.63
C PHE A 151 3.15 -28.14 13.80
N GLN A 152 2.29 -29.09 13.42
CA GLN A 152 0.82 -29.02 13.53
C GLN A 152 0.19 -27.87 12.73
N GLY A 153 0.79 -27.54 11.57
CA GLY A 153 0.31 -26.48 10.70
C GLY A 153 -1.10 -26.72 10.18
N ILE A 154 -1.49 -27.96 9.89
CA ILE A 154 -2.85 -28.35 9.48
C ILE A 154 -3.85 -28.06 10.58
N GLU A 155 -3.50 -28.36 11.82
CA GLU A 155 -4.38 -28.08 12.97
C GLU A 155 -4.54 -26.58 13.20
N ASP A 156 -3.46 -25.81 13.07
CA ASP A 156 -3.50 -24.35 13.16
C ASP A 156 -4.31 -23.73 11.99
N LEU A 157 -4.25 -24.30 10.77
CA LEU A 157 -5.11 -23.91 9.66
C LEU A 157 -6.60 -24.13 9.98
N LYS A 158 -6.96 -25.28 10.56
CA LYS A 158 -8.34 -25.57 11.00
C LYS A 158 -8.83 -24.58 12.05
N ARG A 159 -7.98 -24.29 13.03
CA ARG A 159 -8.28 -23.38 14.13
C ARG A 159 -8.17 -21.91 13.73
N ARG A 160 -7.67 -21.61 12.55
CA ARG A 160 -7.41 -20.25 12.08
C ARG A 160 -6.45 -19.49 12.99
N ILE A 161 -5.32 -20.12 13.33
CA ILE A 161 -4.33 -19.58 14.25
C ILE A 161 -3.02 -19.31 13.52
N ILE A 162 -2.39 -18.15 13.81
CA ILE A 162 -1.02 -17.83 13.44
C ILE A 162 -0.12 -18.12 14.65
N ARG A 163 0.69 -19.16 14.53
CA ARG A 163 1.65 -19.59 15.55
C ARG A 163 3.04 -19.67 14.95
N THR A 164 4.06 -19.23 15.70
CA THR A 164 5.47 -19.42 15.26
C THR A 164 5.88 -20.88 15.30
N VAL A 165 6.79 -21.26 14.41
CA VAL A 165 7.48 -22.55 14.51
C VAL A 165 8.42 -22.49 15.71
N GLY A 166 8.19 -23.34 16.73
CA GLY A 166 9.00 -23.36 17.94
C GLY A 166 8.83 -22.11 18.82
N ASN A 167 9.92 -21.67 19.46
CA ASN A 167 9.86 -20.59 20.44
C ASN A 167 9.76 -19.19 19.79
N PRO A 168 8.68 -18.40 20.06
CA PRO A 168 8.50 -17.08 19.44
C PRO A 168 9.65 -16.11 19.71
N SER A 169 10.24 -16.14 20.93
CA SER A 169 11.32 -15.24 21.29
C SER A 169 12.57 -15.46 20.43
N LEU A 170 12.87 -16.72 20.15
CA LEU A 170 14.01 -17.08 19.28
C LEU A 170 13.73 -16.69 17.83
N ARG A 171 12.53 -17.03 17.32
CA ARG A 171 12.12 -16.73 15.95
C ARG A 171 12.14 -15.23 15.63
N PHE A 172 11.73 -14.36 16.57
CA PHE A 172 11.73 -12.90 16.38
C PHE A 172 13.13 -12.29 16.52
N LYS A 173 14.05 -12.93 17.24
CA LYS A 173 15.46 -12.50 17.28
C LYS A 173 16.22 -12.88 16.01
N GLU A 174 15.87 -13.98 15.35
CA GLU A 174 16.46 -14.38 14.07
C GLU A 174 16.09 -13.40 12.95
N ASP A 175 14.81 -13.14 12.73
CA ASP A 175 14.33 -12.10 11.80
C ASP A 175 13.17 -11.34 12.44
N ALA A 176 13.45 -10.13 12.88
CA ALA A 176 12.45 -9.29 13.52
C ALA A 176 11.26 -8.94 12.59
N LEU A 177 11.42 -9.03 11.26
CA LEU A 177 10.30 -8.83 10.34
C LEU A 177 9.19 -9.87 10.52
N ARG A 178 9.50 -11.05 11.08
CA ARG A 178 8.50 -12.07 11.43
C ARG A 178 7.41 -11.52 12.36
N ILE A 179 7.73 -10.53 13.20
CA ILE A 179 6.76 -9.80 14.04
C ILE A 179 5.70 -9.14 13.16
N PHE A 180 6.13 -8.38 12.17
CA PHE A 180 5.20 -7.70 11.27
C PHE A 180 4.46 -8.69 10.38
N ARG A 181 5.15 -9.74 9.91
CA ARG A 181 4.56 -10.82 9.12
C ARG A 181 3.44 -11.55 9.86
N ALA A 182 3.56 -11.78 11.18
CA ALA A 182 2.49 -12.38 11.98
C ALA A 182 1.20 -11.55 11.90
N ILE A 183 1.30 -10.25 12.10
CA ILE A 183 0.16 -9.33 12.02
C ILE A 183 -0.39 -9.26 10.59
N ARG A 184 0.48 -9.20 9.58
CA ARG A 184 0.07 -9.21 8.19
C ARG A 184 -0.66 -10.52 7.82
N PHE A 185 -0.15 -11.69 8.21
CA PHE A 185 -0.83 -12.96 7.96
C PHE A 185 -2.17 -13.04 8.70
N SER A 186 -2.23 -12.58 9.94
CA SER A 186 -3.47 -12.47 10.69
C SER A 186 -4.51 -11.62 9.92
N SER A 187 -4.12 -10.47 9.39
CA SER A 187 -4.99 -9.59 8.59
C SER A 187 -5.40 -10.21 7.24
N THR A 188 -4.44 -10.79 6.50
CA THR A 188 -4.71 -11.32 5.15
C THR A 188 -5.50 -12.63 5.15
N LEU A 189 -5.36 -13.44 6.19
CA LEU A 189 -6.07 -14.72 6.36
C LEU A 189 -7.30 -14.61 7.26
N MET A 190 -7.48 -13.50 7.97
CA MET A 190 -8.48 -13.32 9.03
C MET A 190 -8.33 -14.40 10.11
N PHE A 191 -7.10 -14.66 10.53
CA PHE A 191 -6.72 -15.63 11.56
C PHE A 191 -6.34 -14.92 12.85
N GLU A 192 -6.59 -15.53 14.00
CA GLU A 192 -6.12 -15.04 15.29
C GLU A 192 -4.62 -15.36 15.47
N ILE A 193 -3.90 -14.49 16.16
CA ILE A 193 -2.53 -14.79 16.56
C ILE A 193 -2.60 -15.55 17.90
N GLU A 194 -1.86 -16.67 17.98
CA GLU A 194 -1.74 -17.42 19.23
C GLU A 194 -1.33 -16.50 20.40
N GLU A 195 -1.89 -16.73 21.57
CA GLU A 195 -1.71 -15.86 22.73
C GLU A 195 -0.22 -15.66 23.12
N GLU A 196 0.57 -16.74 23.16
CA GLU A 196 2.00 -16.66 23.52
C GLU A 196 2.81 -15.96 22.41
N THR A 197 2.49 -16.24 21.15
CA THR A 197 3.08 -15.53 20.00
C THR A 197 2.76 -14.02 20.08
N PHE A 198 1.52 -13.65 20.40
CA PHE A 198 1.13 -12.24 20.51
C PHE A 198 1.74 -11.53 21.72
N LYS A 199 1.84 -12.21 22.86
CA LYS A 199 2.59 -11.68 24.03
C LYS A 199 4.07 -11.40 23.68
N GLN A 200 4.68 -12.31 22.91
CA GLN A 200 6.07 -12.12 22.49
C GLN A 200 6.22 -11.02 21.44
N ILE A 201 5.24 -10.84 20.53
CA ILE A 201 5.19 -9.68 19.62
C ILE A 201 5.27 -8.37 20.42
N LYS A 202 4.44 -8.20 21.44
CA LYS A 202 4.45 -7.01 22.32
C LYS A 202 5.80 -6.78 22.98
N LYS A 203 6.46 -7.84 23.47
CA LYS A 203 7.77 -7.74 24.12
C LYS A 203 8.90 -7.41 23.16
N SER A 204 8.77 -7.81 21.89
CA SER A 204 9.83 -7.72 20.90
C SER A 204 9.60 -6.66 19.81
N CYS A 205 8.52 -5.87 19.90
CA CYS A 205 8.15 -4.91 18.86
C CYS A 205 9.25 -3.89 18.54
N ASP A 206 10.06 -3.51 19.52
CA ASP A 206 11.19 -2.59 19.33
C ASP A 206 12.28 -3.12 18.39
N LEU A 207 12.39 -4.43 18.20
CA LEU A 207 13.33 -5.02 17.23
C LEU A 207 13.03 -4.58 15.80
N LEU A 208 11.77 -4.24 15.48
CA LEU A 208 11.38 -3.73 14.17
C LEU A 208 12.05 -2.40 13.80
N LYS A 209 12.48 -1.60 14.79
CA LYS A 209 13.19 -0.34 14.56
C LYS A 209 14.53 -0.53 13.84
N ASN A 210 15.09 -1.74 13.91
CA ASN A 210 16.35 -2.12 13.24
C ASN A 210 16.12 -2.66 11.82
N ILE A 211 14.88 -2.88 11.40
CA ILE A 211 14.55 -3.38 10.07
C ILE A 211 14.52 -2.24 9.06
N SER A 212 14.99 -2.48 7.85
CA SER A 212 14.96 -1.47 6.79
C SER A 212 13.52 -1.03 6.48
N LYS A 213 13.36 0.25 6.23
CA LYS A 213 12.05 0.86 5.99
C LYS A 213 11.31 0.25 4.80
N GLU A 214 12.05 -0.16 3.77
CA GLU A 214 11.50 -0.84 2.60
C GLU A 214 10.85 -2.18 2.95
N ARG A 215 11.50 -3.00 3.80
CA ARG A 215 10.93 -4.29 4.21
C ARG A 215 9.65 -4.10 5.03
N ILE A 216 9.64 -3.12 5.93
CA ILE A 216 8.43 -2.77 6.70
C ILE A 216 7.34 -2.26 5.76
N ARG A 217 7.66 -1.36 4.82
CA ARG A 217 6.73 -0.87 3.80
C ARG A 217 6.07 -2.01 3.02
N ASP A 218 6.88 -2.96 2.56
CA ASP A 218 6.38 -4.05 1.72
C ASP A 218 5.41 -4.96 2.49
N GLU A 219 5.67 -5.26 3.75
CA GLU A 219 4.72 -6.00 4.60
C GLU A 219 3.48 -5.14 4.97
N PHE A 220 3.65 -3.84 5.21
CA PHE A 220 2.55 -2.91 5.45
C PHE A 220 1.64 -2.79 4.22
N ASN A 221 2.20 -2.68 3.02
CA ASN A 221 1.43 -2.65 1.79
C ASN A 221 0.61 -3.93 1.60
N LYS A 222 1.19 -5.11 1.87
CA LYS A 222 0.46 -6.39 1.84
C LYS A 222 -0.67 -6.44 2.87
N LEU A 223 -0.47 -5.85 4.05
CA LEU A 223 -1.52 -5.73 5.07
C LEU A 223 -2.65 -4.83 4.58
N LEU A 224 -2.33 -3.65 4.01
CA LEU A 224 -3.31 -2.71 3.47
C LEU A 224 -4.15 -3.31 2.33
N LEU A 225 -3.58 -4.23 1.55
CA LEU A 225 -4.28 -4.91 0.45
C LEU A 225 -5.16 -6.08 0.93
N SER A 226 -5.20 -6.38 2.23
CA SER A 226 -6.15 -7.37 2.78
C SER A 226 -7.60 -6.90 2.65
N ASP A 227 -8.55 -7.82 2.89
CA ASP A 227 -9.99 -7.51 2.82
C ASP A 227 -10.39 -6.49 3.89
N LYS A 228 -9.80 -6.61 5.09
CA LYS A 228 -10.04 -5.72 6.23
C LYS A 228 -8.72 -5.25 6.84
N PRO A 229 -8.04 -4.27 6.25
CA PRO A 229 -6.81 -3.72 6.82
C PRO A 229 -7.00 -3.14 8.22
N SER A 230 -8.21 -2.67 8.58
CA SER A 230 -8.55 -2.21 9.94
C SER A 230 -8.19 -3.23 11.02
N PHE A 231 -8.43 -4.51 10.76
CA PHE A 231 -8.10 -5.59 11.70
C PHE A 231 -6.59 -5.68 11.97
N GLY A 232 -5.78 -5.63 10.91
CA GLY A 232 -4.32 -5.64 11.03
C GLY A 232 -3.76 -4.37 11.67
N ILE A 233 -4.30 -3.19 11.33
CA ILE A 233 -3.87 -1.90 11.91
C ILE A 233 -4.21 -1.87 13.41
N GLU A 234 -5.35 -2.40 13.83
CA GLU A 234 -5.70 -2.52 15.25
C GLU A 234 -4.71 -3.45 15.99
N LEU A 235 -4.27 -4.56 15.38
CA LEU A 235 -3.23 -5.40 15.96
C LEU A 235 -1.88 -4.68 16.06
N LEU A 236 -1.52 -3.83 15.08
CA LEU A 236 -0.35 -2.96 15.18
C LEU A 236 -0.45 -2.00 16.38
N ARG A 237 -1.63 -1.43 16.64
CA ARG A 237 -1.88 -0.58 17.81
C ARG A 237 -1.76 -1.36 19.12
N GLN A 238 -2.46 -2.50 19.22
CA GLN A 238 -2.46 -3.34 20.42
C GLN A 238 -1.09 -3.92 20.76
N SER A 239 -0.23 -4.10 19.76
CA SER A 239 1.16 -4.55 19.92
C SER A 239 2.17 -3.40 20.12
N ASN A 240 1.71 -2.15 20.20
CA ASN A 240 2.52 -0.94 20.33
C ASN A 240 3.42 -0.63 19.10
N ILE A 241 3.24 -1.34 17.98
CA ILE A 241 3.99 -1.09 16.74
C ILE A 241 3.52 0.20 16.07
N LEU A 242 2.21 0.48 16.09
CA LEU A 242 1.62 1.67 15.47
C LEU A 242 2.19 2.97 16.07
N SER A 243 2.59 2.97 17.34
CA SER A 243 3.13 4.12 18.05
C SER A 243 4.42 4.68 17.44
N PHE A 244 5.19 3.86 16.74
CA PHE A 244 6.38 4.30 16.00
C PHE A 244 6.26 4.19 14.49
N LEU A 245 5.31 3.39 13.99
CA LEU A 245 5.06 3.27 12.56
C LEU A 245 4.32 4.50 12.02
N ILE A 246 3.20 4.88 12.66
CA ILE A 246 2.38 6.05 12.35
C ILE A 246 1.92 6.68 13.69
N PRO A 247 2.80 7.43 14.37
CA PRO A 247 2.51 8.01 15.68
C PRO A 247 1.25 8.89 15.70
N GLU A 248 1.05 9.64 14.63
CA GLU A 248 -0.06 10.56 14.48
C GLU A 248 -1.41 9.81 14.38
N LEU A 249 -1.47 8.69 13.66
CA LEU A 249 -2.65 7.83 13.64
C LEU A 249 -2.87 7.16 15.00
N ASN A 250 -1.82 6.71 15.66
CA ASN A 250 -1.93 6.13 17.01
C ASN A 250 -2.48 7.12 18.02
N SER A 251 -2.07 8.39 17.94
CA SER A 251 -2.56 9.46 18.84
C SER A 251 -3.99 9.90 18.56
N SER A 252 -4.54 9.58 17.40
CA SER A 252 -5.93 9.90 17.05
C SER A 252 -6.96 8.94 17.66
N PHE A 253 -6.49 7.87 18.32
CA PHE A 253 -7.37 6.94 19.04
C PHE A 253 -8.03 7.64 20.24
N GLY A 254 -9.36 7.60 20.27
CA GLY A 254 -10.18 8.28 21.30
C GLY A 254 -10.43 9.77 21.03
N GLU A 255 -9.84 10.36 19.99
CA GLU A 255 -10.10 11.75 19.63
C GLU A 255 -11.48 11.90 19.00
N GLN A 256 -12.42 12.51 19.76
CA GLN A 256 -13.80 12.63 19.37
C GLN A 256 -14.00 13.67 18.26
N GLN A 257 -14.88 13.35 17.33
CA GLN A 257 -15.29 14.24 16.25
C GLN A 257 -16.64 14.94 16.58
N ASN A 258 -17.15 15.70 15.62
CA ASN A 258 -18.46 16.35 15.74
C ASN A 258 -19.61 15.33 15.61
N GLU A 259 -20.83 15.79 15.87
CA GLU A 259 -22.08 15.00 15.83
C GLU A 259 -22.37 14.27 14.49
N TYR A 260 -21.71 14.67 13.39
CA TYR A 260 -21.87 14.03 12.09
C TYR A 260 -21.08 12.72 11.94
N HIS A 261 -20.22 12.37 12.90
CA HIS A 261 -19.41 11.16 12.88
C HIS A 261 -19.88 10.15 13.94
N LEU A 262 -19.88 8.86 13.60
CA LEU A 262 -20.19 7.77 14.55
C LEU A 262 -18.93 7.33 15.31
N HIS A 263 -17.77 7.51 14.70
CA HIS A 263 -16.49 7.00 15.18
C HIS A 263 -15.54 8.16 15.56
N ASP A 264 -14.55 7.88 16.42
CA ASP A 264 -13.42 8.76 16.64
C ASP A 264 -12.56 8.87 15.36
N VAL A 265 -11.56 9.77 15.36
CA VAL A 265 -10.71 10.00 14.17
C VAL A 265 -9.97 8.72 13.76
N TYR A 266 -9.54 7.91 14.73
CA TYR A 266 -8.81 6.67 14.48
C TYR A 266 -9.68 5.64 13.74
N TYR A 267 -10.81 5.26 14.32
CA TYR A 267 -11.69 4.25 13.69
C TYR A 267 -12.33 4.75 12.41
N HIS A 268 -12.62 6.05 12.30
CA HIS A 268 -13.04 6.64 11.04
C HIS A 268 -12.00 6.42 9.93
N SER A 269 -10.71 6.69 10.21
CA SER A 269 -9.62 6.48 9.26
C SER A 269 -9.48 5.00 8.86
N LEU A 270 -9.62 4.07 9.82
CA LEU A 270 -9.57 2.64 9.58
C LEU A 270 -10.72 2.16 8.68
N TYR A 271 -11.94 2.57 8.97
CA TYR A 271 -13.12 2.15 8.20
C TYR A 271 -13.18 2.83 6.83
N SER A 272 -12.67 4.04 6.69
CA SER A 272 -12.44 4.67 5.39
C SER A 272 -11.42 3.87 4.56
N CYS A 273 -10.37 3.39 5.20
CA CYS A 273 -9.40 2.49 4.57
C CYS A 273 -10.06 1.19 4.11
N ASP A 274 -10.86 0.52 4.94
CA ASP A 274 -11.60 -0.70 4.57
C ASP A 274 -12.55 -0.48 3.38
N ALA A 275 -13.22 0.68 3.34
CA ALA A 275 -14.16 1.04 2.28
C ALA A 275 -13.50 1.42 0.96
N SER A 276 -12.21 1.75 0.95
CA SER A 276 -11.49 2.16 -0.25
C SER A 276 -11.13 0.95 -1.13
N SER A 277 -10.85 1.19 -2.42
CA SER A 277 -10.42 0.13 -3.33
C SER A 277 -9.09 -0.51 -2.89
N LYS A 278 -8.88 -1.79 -3.24
CA LYS A 278 -7.67 -2.56 -2.93
C LYS A 278 -6.46 -2.09 -3.78
N SER A 279 -6.08 -0.86 -3.59
CA SER A 279 -4.89 -0.23 -4.17
C SER A 279 -4.10 0.42 -3.03
N VAL A 280 -2.78 0.26 -3.02
CA VAL A 280 -1.90 0.86 -1.99
C VAL A 280 -2.13 2.36 -1.92
N VAL A 281 -2.20 3.03 -3.08
CA VAL A 281 -2.46 4.48 -3.17
C VAL A 281 -3.77 4.85 -2.48
N MET A 282 -4.87 4.16 -2.80
CA MET A 282 -6.18 4.47 -2.23
C MET A 282 -6.26 4.13 -0.75
N ARG A 283 -5.72 2.98 -0.33
CA ARG A 283 -5.68 2.55 1.07
C ARG A 283 -4.91 3.53 1.95
N ILE A 284 -3.75 4.00 1.50
CA ILE A 284 -2.95 5.01 2.22
C ILE A 284 -3.67 6.36 2.21
N SER A 285 -4.22 6.81 1.07
CA SER A 285 -4.96 8.06 1.01
C SER A 285 -6.14 8.07 1.99
N ALA A 286 -6.90 6.97 2.05
CA ALA A 286 -8.03 6.84 2.98
C ALA A 286 -7.57 6.74 4.44
N LEU A 287 -6.46 6.06 4.73
CA LEU A 287 -5.94 5.94 6.10
C LEU A 287 -5.42 7.28 6.64
N PHE A 288 -4.84 8.11 5.78
CA PHE A 288 -4.16 9.35 6.18
C PHE A 288 -4.99 10.62 5.97
N HIS A 289 -6.16 10.59 5.30
CA HIS A 289 -6.87 11.83 4.94
C HIS A 289 -7.18 12.73 6.14
N ASP A 290 -7.50 12.13 7.29
CA ASP A 290 -7.92 12.81 8.51
C ASP A 290 -6.90 12.78 9.66
N VAL A 291 -5.72 12.18 9.45
CA VAL A 291 -4.70 12.00 10.50
C VAL A 291 -4.17 13.32 11.07
N GLY A 292 -4.39 14.43 10.39
CA GLY A 292 -4.05 15.79 10.82
C GLY A 292 -5.05 16.43 11.77
N LYS A 293 -6.24 15.84 11.98
CA LYS A 293 -7.30 16.40 12.84
C LYS A 293 -6.85 16.69 14.28
N PRO A 294 -6.14 15.81 14.99
CA PRO A 294 -5.67 16.12 16.35
C PRO A 294 -4.77 17.36 16.40
N ARG A 295 -3.89 17.53 15.42
CA ARG A 295 -3.03 18.73 15.33
C ARG A 295 -3.84 19.98 15.02
N ALA A 296 -4.78 19.92 14.06
CA ALA A 296 -5.65 21.04 13.74
C ALA A 296 -6.48 21.48 14.95
N LEU A 297 -7.02 20.53 15.71
CA LEU A 297 -7.77 20.80 16.94
C LEU A 297 -6.91 21.50 17.99
N TYR A 298 -5.67 21.04 18.18
CA TYR A 298 -4.73 21.67 19.12
C TYR A 298 -4.47 23.13 18.72
N GLU A 299 -4.23 23.43 17.46
CA GLU A 299 -3.97 24.80 16.97
C GLU A 299 -5.21 25.69 17.07
N CYS A 300 -6.42 25.17 16.76
CA CYS A 300 -7.67 25.90 16.96
C CYS A 300 -7.89 26.29 18.44
N LYS A 301 -7.73 25.32 19.35
CA LYS A 301 -7.86 25.57 20.79
C LYS A 301 -6.81 26.57 21.30
N SER A 302 -5.57 26.49 20.84
CA SER A 302 -4.49 27.43 21.18
C SER A 302 -4.78 28.86 20.71
N SER A 303 -5.58 29.00 19.63
CA SER A 303 -6.02 30.30 19.09
C SER A 303 -7.32 30.81 19.73
N GLY A 304 -7.83 30.15 20.78
CA GLY A 304 -9.03 30.60 21.54
C GLY A 304 -10.36 30.09 20.97
N ILE A 305 -10.35 29.20 19.96
CA ILE A 305 -11.54 28.58 19.41
C ILE A 305 -11.93 27.38 20.30
N GLN A 306 -13.11 27.45 20.93
CA GLN A 306 -13.55 26.39 21.87
C GLN A 306 -14.28 25.22 21.22
N ASP A 307 -14.76 25.39 19.95
CA ASP A 307 -15.49 24.36 19.23
C ASP A 307 -14.53 23.25 18.73
N ASN A 308 -15.07 22.03 18.60
CA ASN A 308 -14.37 20.90 17.98
C ASN A 308 -14.33 21.06 16.44
N VAL A 309 -13.53 22.03 15.97
CA VAL A 309 -13.31 22.31 14.55
C VAL A 309 -11.89 21.95 14.16
N PHE A 310 -11.74 21.47 12.93
CA PHE A 310 -10.48 20.90 12.41
C PHE A 310 -10.01 21.68 11.17
N TYR A 311 -9.91 23.02 11.29
CA TYR A 311 -9.49 23.85 10.16
C TYR A 311 -8.11 23.45 9.62
N ASN A 312 -8.00 23.35 8.30
CA ASN A 312 -6.78 23.00 7.59
C ASN A 312 -6.22 21.60 7.94
N HIS A 313 -7.03 20.68 8.49
CA HIS A 313 -6.55 19.32 8.80
C HIS A 313 -6.02 18.59 7.55
N GLU A 314 -6.55 18.89 6.36
CA GLU A 314 -6.08 18.35 5.10
C GLU A 314 -4.63 18.76 4.78
N VAL A 315 -4.20 19.95 5.24
CA VAL A 315 -2.81 20.42 5.11
C VAL A 315 -1.88 19.63 6.03
N TYR A 316 -2.31 19.45 7.29
CA TYR A 316 -1.53 18.68 8.27
C TYR A 316 -1.49 17.21 7.90
N SER A 317 -2.61 16.64 7.43
CA SER A 317 -2.68 15.27 6.92
C SER A 317 -1.73 15.05 5.75
N GLU A 318 -1.68 15.95 4.78
CA GLU A 318 -0.73 15.94 3.66
C GLU A 318 0.72 15.94 4.17
N GLN A 319 1.08 16.82 5.10
CA GLN A 319 2.43 16.92 5.65
C GLN A 319 2.85 15.63 6.38
N ILE A 320 1.94 15.05 7.17
CA ILE A 320 2.16 13.79 7.90
C ILE A 320 2.36 12.65 6.89
N ALA A 321 1.47 12.54 5.89
CA ALA A 321 1.58 11.54 4.85
C ALA A 321 2.88 11.68 4.04
N LEU A 322 3.25 12.91 3.64
CA LEU A 322 4.49 13.18 2.92
C LEU A 322 5.73 12.72 3.72
N LYS A 323 5.77 13.01 5.02
CA LYS A 323 6.84 12.56 5.92
C LYS A 323 6.92 11.04 5.96
N PHE A 324 5.79 10.36 6.20
CA PHE A 324 5.70 8.90 6.22
C PHE A 324 6.15 8.27 4.90
N LEU A 325 5.62 8.74 3.77
CA LEU A 325 5.92 8.18 2.45
C LEU A 325 7.41 8.32 2.09
N ASN A 326 8.03 9.45 2.42
CA ASN A 326 9.48 9.65 2.22
C ASN A 326 10.29 8.75 3.15
N GLU A 327 9.94 8.64 4.43
CA GLU A 327 10.64 7.80 5.41
C GLU A 327 10.62 6.33 4.99
N TYR A 328 9.48 5.84 4.49
CA TYR A 328 9.31 4.46 4.04
C TYR A 328 9.61 4.27 2.54
N ARG A 329 10.21 5.27 1.88
CA ARG A 329 10.76 5.20 0.52
C ARG A 329 9.74 4.75 -0.53
N TYR A 330 8.57 5.37 -0.52
CA TYR A 330 7.61 5.22 -1.60
C TYR A 330 8.10 5.91 -2.88
N SER A 331 7.57 5.51 -4.04
CA SER A 331 7.92 6.14 -5.31
C SER A 331 7.44 7.60 -5.35
N LYS A 332 8.18 8.46 -6.07
CA LYS A 332 7.76 9.86 -6.26
C LYS A 332 6.36 9.97 -6.87
N ALA A 333 6.01 9.08 -7.80
CA ALA A 333 4.69 9.05 -8.41
C ALA A 333 3.59 8.75 -7.38
N ASP A 334 3.78 7.75 -6.51
CA ASP A 334 2.82 7.44 -5.45
C ASP A 334 2.69 8.60 -4.45
N ILE A 335 3.82 9.21 -4.07
CA ILE A 335 3.84 10.36 -3.15
C ILE A 335 3.01 11.51 -3.74
N ASP A 336 3.24 11.88 -5.00
CA ASP A 336 2.54 12.98 -5.66
C ASP A 336 1.02 12.72 -5.76
N ILE A 337 0.61 11.49 -6.03
CA ILE A 337 -0.81 11.10 -6.10
C ILE A 337 -1.44 11.13 -4.70
N ILE A 338 -0.86 10.44 -3.73
CA ILE A 338 -1.41 10.29 -2.39
C ILE A 338 -1.56 11.65 -1.71
N THR A 339 -0.50 12.49 -1.76
CA THR A 339 -0.53 13.81 -1.12
C THR A 339 -1.57 14.73 -1.74
N LYS A 340 -1.74 14.70 -3.06
CA LYS A 340 -2.81 15.45 -3.74
C LYS A 340 -4.20 14.95 -3.34
N LEU A 341 -4.42 13.64 -3.29
CA LEU A 341 -5.70 13.08 -2.87
C LEU A 341 -6.05 13.52 -1.44
N ILE A 342 -5.09 13.46 -0.53
CA ILE A 342 -5.26 13.93 0.86
C ILE A 342 -5.51 15.43 0.89
N ARG A 343 -4.75 16.23 0.15
CA ARG A 343 -4.89 17.69 0.12
C ARG A 343 -6.25 18.16 -0.35
N TYR A 344 -6.86 17.47 -1.33
CA TYR A 344 -8.08 17.89 -1.97
C TYR A 344 -9.31 17.08 -1.55
N HIS A 345 -9.23 16.17 -0.56
CA HIS A 345 -10.36 15.33 -0.16
C HIS A 345 -11.56 16.14 0.38
N MET A 346 -11.31 17.33 0.96
CA MET A 346 -12.33 18.23 1.53
C MET A 346 -12.98 19.13 0.48
N PHE A 347 -13.09 18.71 -0.79
CA PHE A 347 -13.81 19.51 -1.77
C PHE A 347 -15.30 19.58 -1.44
N HIS A 348 -15.87 20.78 -1.64
CA HIS A 348 -17.28 21.05 -1.42
C HIS A 348 -17.88 21.64 -2.70
N TYR A 349 -18.73 20.88 -3.38
CA TYR A 349 -19.45 21.33 -4.56
C TYR A 349 -20.86 21.77 -4.20
N THR A 350 -21.29 22.90 -4.77
CA THR A 350 -22.66 23.39 -4.70
C THR A 350 -23.19 23.66 -6.11
N LEU A 351 -24.52 23.63 -6.28
CA LEU A 351 -25.13 23.88 -7.58
C LEU A 351 -24.90 25.32 -8.09
N SER A 352 -24.42 26.23 -7.25
CA SER A 352 -24.03 27.59 -7.61
C SER A 352 -22.66 27.72 -8.27
N TRP A 353 -21.90 26.65 -8.35
CA TRP A 353 -20.58 26.68 -9.01
C TRP A 353 -20.73 26.98 -10.50
N THR A 354 -20.00 28.01 -10.97
CA THR A 354 -19.86 28.31 -12.38
C THR A 354 -18.98 27.29 -13.10
N ASP A 355 -19.07 27.24 -14.43
CA ASP A 355 -18.17 26.39 -15.23
C ASP A 355 -16.69 26.74 -15.00
N GLY A 356 -16.36 28.03 -14.81
CA GLY A 356 -15.04 28.49 -14.44
C GLY A 356 -14.56 27.91 -13.09
N ALA A 357 -15.45 27.83 -12.09
CA ALA A 357 -15.12 27.19 -10.80
C ALA A 357 -14.85 25.70 -10.98
N VAL A 358 -15.63 25.00 -11.82
CA VAL A 358 -15.41 23.59 -12.14
C VAL A 358 -14.09 23.39 -12.87
N ARG A 359 -13.79 24.24 -13.89
CA ARG A 359 -12.49 24.19 -14.61
C ARG A 359 -11.32 24.40 -13.67
N ARG A 360 -11.39 25.37 -12.74
CA ARG A 360 -10.33 25.56 -11.71
C ARG A 360 -10.14 24.33 -10.83
N PHE A 361 -11.22 23.70 -10.42
CA PHE A 361 -11.13 22.46 -9.64
C PHE A 361 -10.44 21.36 -10.43
N VAL A 362 -10.84 21.13 -11.71
CA VAL A 362 -10.23 20.12 -12.58
C VAL A 362 -8.75 20.43 -12.83
N SER A 363 -8.41 21.69 -13.11
CA SER A 363 -7.04 22.15 -13.31
C SER A 363 -6.14 21.89 -12.07
N LYS A 364 -6.67 22.15 -10.88
CA LYS A 364 -5.95 21.98 -9.61
C LYS A 364 -5.70 20.52 -9.24
N VAL A 365 -6.73 19.69 -9.36
CA VAL A 365 -6.68 18.27 -9.00
C VAL A 365 -5.94 17.48 -10.07
N GLY A 366 -6.22 17.76 -11.34
CA GLY A 366 -5.81 16.98 -12.51
C GLY A 366 -6.89 15.97 -12.90
N GLU A 367 -7.20 15.89 -14.19
CA GLU A 367 -8.25 15.00 -14.72
C GLU A 367 -8.07 13.55 -14.28
N ASP A 368 -6.83 13.05 -14.35
CA ASP A 368 -6.51 11.65 -14.03
C ASP A 368 -6.76 11.30 -12.55
N LEU A 369 -6.75 12.30 -11.65
CA LEU A 369 -6.94 12.08 -10.21
C LEU A 369 -8.39 12.25 -9.75
N ILE A 370 -9.25 12.85 -10.54
CA ILE A 370 -10.65 13.09 -10.18
C ILE A 370 -11.40 11.79 -9.83
N PRO A 371 -11.29 10.68 -10.61
CA PRO A 371 -11.94 9.44 -10.25
C PRO A 371 -11.49 8.90 -8.87
N TYR A 372 -10.20 9.01 -8.58
CA TYR A 372 -9.64 8.58 -7.28
C TYR A 372 -10.11 9.48 -6.13
N LEU A 373 -10.20 10.78 -6.36
CA LEU A 373 -10.67 11.73 -5.36
C LEU A 373 -12.15 11.51 -5.01
N PHE A 374 -12.99 11.22 -6.01
CA PHE A 374 -14.39 10.86 -5.80
C PHE A 374 -14.51 9.52 -5.06
N ALA A 375 -13.71 8.51 -5.42
CA ALA A 375 -13.67 7.24 -4.72
C ALA A 375 -13.23 7.42 -3.25
N LEU A 376 -12.25 8.27 -2.98
CA LEU A 376 -11.83 8.63 -1.62
C LEU A 376 -12.97 9.29 -0.84
N ARG A 377 -13.71 10.22 -1.45
CA ARG A 377 -14.86 10.86 -0.81
C ARG A 377 -15.98 9.88 -0.45
N VAL A 378 -16.19 8.85 -1.27
CA VAL A 378 -17.15 7.79 -0.97
C VAL A 378 -16.65 6.93 0.18
N ALA A 379 -15.37 6.56 0.18
CA ALA A 379 -14.76 5.78 1.24
C ALA A 379 -14.81 6.52 2.60
N ASP A 380 -14.49 7.81 2.64
CA ASP A 380 -14.63 8.71 3.79
C ASP A 380 -16.08 8.68 4.35
N ARG A 381 -17.08 8.81 3.49
CA ARG A 381 -18.49 8.78 3.91
C ARG A 381 -18.91 7.43 4.48
N ILE A 382 -18.45 6.33 3.91
CA ILE A 382 -18.72 4.98 4.46
C ILE A 382 -18.04 4.83 5.81
N GLY A 383 -16.78 5.27 5.93
CA GLY A 383 -16.02 5.25 7.18
C GLY A 383 -16.61 6.12 8.30
N ASN A 384 -17.40 7.14 7.94
CA ASN A 384 -18.16 7.96 8.88
C ASN A 384 -19.22 7.16 9.67
N GLY A 385 -19.78 6.09 9.09
CA GLY A 385 -20.74 5.18 9.71
C GLY A 385 -22.21 5.67 9.75
N LYS A 386 -22.47 6.97 9.54
CA LYS A 386 -23.84 7.54 9.56
C LYS A 386 -24.50 7.60 8.19
N ASN A 387 -23.72 7.80 7.13
CA ASN A 387 -24.24 8.05 5.80
C ASN A 387 -23.70 7.01 4.81
N ILE A 388 -24.44 5.94 4.62
CA ILE A 388 -24.13 4.89 3.64
C ILE A 388 -24.79 5.25 2.32
N GLY A 389 -24.00 5.60 1.28
CA GLY A 389 -24.50 5.82 -0.06
C GLY A 389 -23.75 6.92 -0.83
N TYR A 390 -23.92 6.89 -2.15
CA TYR A 390 -23.35 7.89 -3.05
C TYR A 390 -24.24 9.14 -3.03
N PRO A 391 -23.77 10.32 -2.61
CA PRO A 391 -24.60 11.52 -2.56
C PRO A 391 -24.98 11.95 -3.99
N ALA A 392 -26.27 12.25 -4.22
CA ALA A 392 -26.74 12.74 -5.52
C ALA A 392 -25.95 13.96 -6.02
N ILE A 393 -25.56 14.85 -5.10
CA ILE A 393 -24.75 16.02 -5.41
C ILE A 393 -23.38 15.69 -6.01
N LEU A 394 -22.76 14.57 -5.62
CA LEU A 394 -21.50 14.12 -6.21
C LEU A 394 -21.71 13.60 -7.64
N MET A 395 -22.85 12.95 -7.92
CA MET A 395 -23.20 12.54 -9.29
C MET A 395 -23.36 13.77 -10.20
N THR A 396 -24.12 14.75 -9.73
CA THR A 396 -24.30 16.02 -10.48
C THR A 396 -22.95 16.70 -10.74
N PHE A 397 -22.05 16.70 -9.75
CA PHE A 397 -20.72 17.28 -9.92
C PHE A 397 -19.87 16.49 -10.91
N TRP A 398 -19.92 15.16 -10.85
CA TRP A 398 -19.26 14.28 -11.81
C TRP A 398 -19.70 14.56 -13.25
N ASP A 399 -21.01 14.67 -13.48
CA ASP A 399 -21.58 14.97 -14.80
C ASP A 399 -21.11 16.34 -15.30
N LYS A 400 -21.07 17.35 -14.41
CA LYS A 400 -20.60 18.69 -14.73
C LYS A 400 -19.11 18.71 -15.09
N ILE A 401 -18.28 17.97 -14.37
CA ILE A 401 -16.85 17.80 -14.69
C ILE A 401 -16.69 17.16 -16.07
N ASN A 402 -17.41 16.06 -16.33
CA ASN A 402 -17.35 15.37 -17.61
C ASN A 402 -17.80 16.28 -18.78
N GLN A 403 -18.79 17.13 -18.57
CA GLN A 403 -19.19 18.13 -19.55
C GLN A 403 -18.04 19.09 -19.86
N VAL A 404 -17.42 19.67 -18.83
CA VAL A 404 -16.30 20.62 -18.96
C VAL A 404 -15.09 19.98 -19.68
N ILE A 405 -14.77 18.73 -19.37
CA ILE A 405 -13.67 18.01 -20.02
C ILE A 405 -13.99 17.74 -21.50
N LYS A 406 -15.23 17.33 -21.82
CA LYS A 406 -15.65 17.06 -23.21
C LYS A 406 -15.64 18.28 -24.11
N GLU A 407 -15.86 19.47 -23.55
CA GLU A 407 -15.84 20.73 -24.28
C GLU A 407 -14.41 21.16 -24.70
N ASN A 408 -13.38 20.34 -24.42
CA ASN A 408 -11.95 20.59 -24.75
C ASN A 408 -11.46 21.97 -24.30
N HIS A 409 -11.88 22.40 -23.12
CA HIS A 409 -11.44 23.66 -22.54
C HIS A 409 -9.97 23.61 -22.15
N ALA A 410 -9.28 24.77 -22.21
CA ALA A 410 -7.93 24.88 -21.69
C ALA A 410 -7.95 24.73 -20.16
N LEU A 411 -7.30 23.68 -19.67
CA LEU A 411 -7.24 23.29 -18.25
C LEU A 411 -5.83 23.34 -17.67
N LYS A 412 -4.80 23.41 -18.54
CA LYS A 412 -3.38 23.42 -18.17
C LYS A 412 -2.67 24.60 -18.87
N ILE A 413 -1.52 24.99 -18.31
CA ILE A 413 -0.68 26.03 -18.94
C ILE A 413 -0.29 25.64 -20.37
N THR A 414 -0.11 24.37 -20.64
CA THR A 414 0.21 23.85 -21.98
C THR A 414 -0.92 24.01 -23.01
N ASP A 415 -2.13 24.28 -22.56
CA ASP A 415 -3.33 24.43 -23.40
C ASP A 415 -3.58 25.90 -23.78
N LEU A 416 -2.79 26.84 -23.23
CA LEU A 416 -2.83 28.23 -23.60
C LEU A 416 -2.34 28.44 -25.05
N ALA A 417 -2.96 29.38 -25.77
CA ALA A 417 -2.58 29.75 -27.14
C ALA A 417 -1.21 30.46 -27.24
N ILE A 418 -0.53 30.69 -26.12
CA ILE A 418 0.83 31.18 -26.00
C ILE A 418 1.64 30.35 -24.98
N ASP A 419 2.97 30.33 -25.17
CA ASP A 419 3.87 29.62 -24.28
C ASP A 419 4.90 30.56 -23.61
N GLY A 420 5.83 29.98 -22.84
CA GLY A 420 6.89 30.75 -22.19
C GLY A 420 7.84 31.48 -23.16
N ASN A 421 8.01 30.97 -24.37
CA ASN A 421 8.83 31.61 -25.40
C ASN A 421 8.15 32.86 -25.95
N ASP A 422 6.86 32.82 -26.16
CA ASP A 422 6.07 33.99 -26.55
C ASP A 422 6.21 35.12 -25.52
N ILE A 423 6.09 34.79 -24.22
CA ILE A 423 6.24 35.75 -23.11
C ILE A 423 7.67 36.30 -23.06
N MET A 424 8.68 35.42 -23.11
CA MET A 424 10.08 35.86 -23.09
C MET A 424 10.44 36.78 -24.28
N LYS A 425 9.97 36.45 -25.47
CA LYS A 425 10.18 37.24 -26.68
C LYS A 425 9.48 38.59 -26.61
N THR A 426 8.25 38.64 -26.12
CA THR A 426 7.47 39.90 -26.07
C THR A 426 8.02 40.89 -25.07
N PHE A 427 8.48 40.41 -23.89
CA PHE A 427 8.94 41.29 -22.81
C PHE A 427 10.46 41.31 -22.62
N GLY A 428 11.22 40.68 -23.51
CA GLY A 428 12.70 40.65 -23.43
C GLY A 428 13.22 39.89 -22.20
N LEU A 429 12.48 38.92 -21.69
CA LEU A 429 12.79 38.20 -20.46
C LEU A 429 13.64 36.94 -20.71
N LYS A 430 14.45 36.59 -19.72
CA LYS A 430 15.11 35.27 -19.64
C LYS A 430 14.21 34.29 -18.93
N PRO A 431 14.46 32.94 -19.09
CA PRO A 431 13.75 31.94 -18.31
C PRO A 431 13.79 32.26 -16.81
N SER A 432 12.63 32.45 -16.19
CA SER A 432 12.53 32.91 -14.80
C SER A 432 11.18 32.51 -14.17
N LYS A 433 11.09 32.61 -12.85
CA LYS A 433 9.83 32.44 -12.12
C LYS A 433 8.75 33.44 -12.58
N LEU A 434 9.14 34.63 -13.04
CA LEU A 434 8.22 35.66 -13.51
C LEU A 434 7.44 35.18 -14.73
N VAL A 435 8.10 34.54 -15.71
CA VAL A 435 7.45 33.96 -16.89
C VAL A 435 6.39 32.92 -16.46
N GLY A 436 6.74 32.03 -15.53
CA GLY A 436 5.81 31.04 -15.00
C GLY A 436 4.61 31.66 -14.24
N ASN A 437 4.84 32.75 -13.51
CA ASN A 437 3.77 33.47 -12.82
C ASN A 437 2.80 34.16 -13.78
N ILE A 438 3.31 34.75 -14.88
CA ILE A 438 2.47 35.34 -15.92
C ILE A 438 1.58 34.26 -16.56
N LEU A 439 2.16 33.11 -16.96
CA LEU A 439 1.39 32.02 -17.57
C LEU A 439 0.35 31.45 -16.62
N LYS A 440 0.64 31.32 -15.31
CA LYS A 440 -0.35 30.90 -14.31
C LYS A 440 -1.50 31.91 -14.19
N ALA A 441 -1.18 33.21 -14.16
CA ALA A 441 -2.22 34.25 -14.09
C ALA A 441 -3.09 34.28 -15.35
N LEU A 442 -2.50 34.06 -16.53
CA LEU A 442 -3.25 33.92 -17.78
C LEU A 442 -4.16 32.69 -17.76
N LEU A 443 -3.68 31.56 -17.25
CA LEU A 443 -4.52 30.36 -17.11
C LEU A 443 -5.73 30.64 -16.21
N GLU A 444 -5.57 31.33 -15.09
CA GLU A 444 -6.69 31.67 -14.19
C GLU A 444 -7.76 32.49 -14.94
N LEU A 445 -7.37 33.43 -15.80
CA LEU A 445 -8.31 34.19 -16.64
C LEU A 445 -9.04 33.31 -17.66
N VAL A 446 -8.29 32.39 -18.30
CA VAL A 446 -8.85 31.45 -19.30
C VAL A 446 -9.77 30.42 -18.64
N LEU A 447 -9.46 29.99 -17.41
CA LEU A 447 -10.34 29.10 -16.66
C LEU A 447 -11.71 29.75 -16.36
N ASP A 448 -11.78 31.07 -16.22
CA ASP A 448 -13.04 31.79 -16.10
C ASP A 448 -13.74 31.98 -17.44
N ASP A 449 -13.00 32.42 -18.46
CA ASP A 449 -13.52 32.71 -19.79
C ASP A 449 -12.63 32.13 -20.88
N GLN A 450 -13.06 31.02 -21.49
CA GLN A 450 -12.32 30.29 -22.53
C GLN A 450 -12.14 31.09 -23.83
N GLU A 451 -13.02 32.10 -24.09
CA GLU A 451 -12.89 32.94 -25.25
C GLU A 451 -11.63 33.81 -25.24
N LEU A 452 -11.05 34.00 -24.05
CA LEU A 452 -9.76 34.70 -23.89
C LEU A 452 -8.57 33.90 -24.41
N ASN A 453 -8.69 32.60 -24.66
CA ASN A 453 -7.59 31.74 -25.10
C ASN A 453 -7.28 31.97 -26.61
N LYS A 454 -6.95 33.20 -26.96
CA LYS A 454 -6.51 33.61 -28.30
C LYS A 454 -5.20 34.37 -28.16
N LYS A 455 -4.24 34.09 -29.04
CA LYS A 455 -2.86 34.59 -28.93
C LYS A 455 -2.78 36.10 -28.67
N ASP A 456 -3.49 36.88 -29.46
CA ASP A 456 -3.47 38.36 -29.39
C ASP A 456 -4.06 38.88 -28.07
N ILE A 457 -5.17 38.27 -27.63
CA ILE A 457 -5.80 38.60 -26.35
C ILE A 457 -4.90 38.27 -25.18
N LEU A 458 -4.28 37.06 -25.19
CA LEU A 458 -3.39 36.61 -24.12
C LEU A 458 -2.14 37.47 -24.04
N LEU A 459 -1.56 37.93 -25.16
CA LEU A 459 -0.41 38.83 -25.13
C LEU A 459 -0.77 40.20 -24.54
N GLN A 460 -1.94 40.73 -24.84
CA GLN A 460 -2.41 41.97 -24.24
C GLN A 460 -2.63 41.81 -22.72
N LYS A 461 -3.26 40.71 -22.29
CA LYS A 461 -3.42 40.38 -20.86
C LYS A 461 -2.09 40.13 -20.15
N ALA A 462 -1.13 39.49 -20.80
CA ALA A 462 0.19 39.30 -20.28
C ALA A 462 0.91 40.62 -19.98
N GLU A 463 0.72 41.67 -20.83
CA GLU A 463 1.28 42.99 -20.59
C GLU A 463 0.68 43.65 -19.33
N GLU A 464 -0.65 43.54 -19.14
CA GLU A 464 -1.33 44.07 -17.96
C GLU A 464 -0.81 43.39 -16.69
N ILE A 465 -0.65 42.03 -16.71
CA ILE A 465 -0.13 41.22 -15.59
C ILE A 465 1.33 41.56 -15.30
N TYR A 466 2.15 41.67 -16.34
CA TYR A 466 3.57 41.99 -16.24
C TYR A 466 3.79 43.34 -15.54
N LYS A 467 3.07 44.39 -15.98
CA LYS A 467 3.13 45.74 -15.36
C LYS A 467 2.75 45.70 -13.87
N LYS A 468 1.70 44.94 -13.50
CA LYS A 468 1.30 44.78 -12.10
C LYS A 468 2.33 44.05 -11.27
N LEU A 469 2.96 43.00 -11.81
CA LEU A 469 3.97 42.23 -11.06
C LEU A 469 5.24 43.03 -10.84
N ILE A 470 5.67 43.88 -11.78
CA ILE A 470 6.84 44.76 -11.60
C ILE A 470 6.53 45.87 -10.61
N SER A 471 5.40 46.58 -10.73
CA SER A 471 5.04 47.64 -9.77
C SER A 471 4.94 47.16 -8.33
N ASN A 472 4.58 45.90 -8.11
CA ASN A 472 4.59 45.30 -6.77
C ASN A 472 6.01 44.96 -6.27
N LEU A 473 6.95 44.69 -7.16
CA LEU A 473 8.36 44.46 -6.78
C LEU A 473 9.05 45.78 -6.40
N ASP A 474 8.80 46.84 -7.17
CA ASP A 474 9.36 48.18 -6.90
C ASP A 474 8.86 48.75 -5.54
N ASN A 475 7.61 48.51 -5.19
CA ASN A 475 7.03 48.94 -3.89
C ASN A 475 7.58 48.14 -2.68
N PHE A 476 8.15 46.95 -2.88
CA PHE A 476 8.80 46.17 -1.81
C PHE A 476 10.25 46.67 -1.58
N GLU A 477 10.97 47.11 -2.61
CA GLU A 477 12.32 47.66 -2.47
C GLU A 477 12.35 49.08 -1.87
N GLU A 478 11.25 49.86 -1.97
CA GLU A 478 11.13 51.18 -1.32
C GLU A 478 10.72 51.11 0.14
N SER A 479 10.38 49.93 0.70
CA SER A 479 9.91 49.73 2.07
C SER A 479 10.96 49.07 3.00
N GLU A 480 12.18 48.80 2.52
CA GLU A 480 13.35 48.41 3.30
C GLU A 480 14.33 49.65 3.41
#